data_ba6d232852fe0ac80e97fa8fa07978ad
#
_entry.id   ba6d232852fe0ac80e97fa8fa07978ad
#
_cell.length_a   1.000
_cell.length_b   1.000
_cell.length_c   1.000
_cell.angle_alpha   90.00
_cell.angle_beta   90.00
_cell.angle_gamma   90.00
#
_symmetry.space_group_name_H-M   'P 1'
#
loop_
_entity.id
_entity.type
_entity.pdbx_description
1 polymer ?
#
loop_
_entity_poly.entity_id
_entity_poly.type
_entity_poly.pdbx_seq_one_letter_code
_entity_poly.pdbx_strand_id
1 'polypeptide(L)'
;MKFWETGETAKTDEFNYEEMKRKFIENLDYLRTMSVEEQTLYKKWMEWNEDLIGNMKKLPVLQSHYDSLWKPTDIMNKELTIAEIQSIDPYVEIVDDDPKQSTRWTEIRRLIHTMEFQANPGRNVKCYVKDRTSGKILGQICLGSDITSLGVRDEYIGWTKADKFEKGKLNCTTIATTIVSTQPFGYNFLGGKLIAALATSPEVRDFWQKKYNNPLIGVGTTSLYGIHSQYNGIPHFKTLGESKGKISTKPDDKVYDPWHQWLKENRSEWYKTHIMDERERNGANMGYERNGPVSGIKQKIIQAIFKELGIKGNAYDHGFQRGVYFAQMYENGNEFLQSKIEEKDLVLKEKFAKGNEYTIKWWKDKAIKRYTTLYNDGRIKPEVLFYVNAIGMTWEQMKDNYLKEVGR
;
A
#
# COMPACT_ATOMS: atom_id res chain seq x y z
N MET A 1 2.57 -26.27 1.76
CA MET A 1 3.97 -26.43 2.15
C MET A 1 4.26 -25.41 3.25
N LYS A 2 4.54 -25.86 4.46
CA LYS A 2 4.71 -24.99 5.63
C LYS A 2 6.05 -24.27 5.55
N PHE A 3 6.04 -22.95 5.51
CA PHE A 3 7.23 -22.08 5.44
C PHE A 3 8.00 -21.97 6.78
N TRP A 4 7.87 -22.96 7.69
CA TRP A 4 8.38 -22.90 9.07
C TRP A 4 9.35 -24.02 9.42
N GLU A 5 9.73 -24.87 8.47
CA GLU A 5 10.63 -26.00 8.70
C GLU A 5 11.76 -25.99 7.68
N THR A 6 12.72 -25.10 7.82
CA THR A 6 14.11 -25.38 7.49
C THR A 6 14.92 -25.13 8.74
N GLY A 7 15.12 -26.23 9.47
CA GLY A 7 16.02 -26.25 10.60
C GLY A 7 17.46 -26.20 10.11
N GLU A 8 18.08 -25.05 10.28
CA GLU A 8 19.46 -24.94 10.70
C GLU A 8 19.44 -24.07 11.93
N THR A 9 19.63 -24.67 13.09
CA THR A 9 19.91 -23.99 14.34
C THR A 9 21.26 -23.30 14.18
N ALA A 10 21.26 -22.07 13.68
CA ALA A 10 22.32 -21.16 14.00
C ALA A 10 22.38 -21.13 15.52
N LYS A 11 23.56 -21.40 16.09
CA LYS A 11 23.82 -21.21 17.51
C LYS A 11 23.31 -19.83 17.87
N THR A 12 22.28 -19.76 18.70
CA THR A 12 21.77 -18.52 19.26
C THR A 12 22.92 -17.91 20.04
N ASP A 13 23.52 -16.85 19.48
CA ASP A 13 24.34 -15.96 20.30
C ASP A 13 23.46 -15.54 21.48
N GLU A 14 23.97 -15.77 22.71
CA GLU A 14 23.21 -15.52 23.91
C GLU A 14 22.71 -14.07 23.87
N PHE A 15 21.37 -13.84 24.00
CA PHE A 15 20.77 -12.52 23.89
C PHE A 15 21.36 -11.61 24.98
N ASN A 16 22.26 -10.73 24.59
CA ASN A 16 22.84 -9.73 25.49
C ASN A 16 21.87 -8.54 25.58
N TYR A 17 21.12 -8.50 26.70
CA TYR A 17 20.05 -7.51 26.91
C TYR A 17 20.55 -6.07 26.79
N GLU A 18 21.65 -5.69 27.42
CA GLU A 18 22.15 -4.30 27.42
C GLU A 18 22.69 -3.90 26.04
N GLU A 19 23.36 -4.80 25.33
CA GLU A 19 23.81 -4.56 23.96
C GLU A 19 22.63 -4.41 23.00
N MET A 20 21.65 -5.29 23.10
CA MET A 20 20.46 -5.25 22.24
C MET A 20 19.59 -4.03 22.52
N LYS A 21 19.49 -3.60 23.79
CA LYS A 21 18.86 -2.34 24.18
C LYS A 21 19.55 -1.14 23.54
N ARG A 22 20.87 -1.07 23.64
CA ARG A 22 21.65 -0.01 23.02
C ARG A 22 21.44 0.02 21.50
N LYS A 23 21.59 -1.11 20.80
CA LYS A 23 21.38 -1.22 19.35
C LYS A 23 19.98 -0.79 18.93
N PHE A 24 18.95 -1.15 19.71
CA PHE A 24 17.56 -0.80 19.43
C PHE A 24 17.31 0.71 19.53
N ILE A 25 17.84 1.35 20.56
CA ILE A 25 17.74 2.80 20.78
C ILE A 25 18.54 3.55 19.70
N GLU A 26 19.79 3.16 19.45
CA GLU A 26 20.63 3.78 18.42
C GLU A 26 19.98 3.71 17.02
N ASN A 27 19.37 2.59 16.68
CA ASN A 27 18.64 2.44 15.42
C ASN A 27 17.44 3.39 15.32
N LEU A 28 16.62 3.48 16.36
CA LEU A 28 15.48 4.40 16.39
C LEU A 28 15.90 5.87 16.36
N ASP A 29 16.95 6.24 17.10
CA ASP A 29 17.50 7.60 17.11
C ASP A 29 18.06 7.97 15.75
N TYR A 30 18.78 7.04 15.09
CA TYR A 30 19.23 7.23 13.71
C TYR A 30 18.08 7.46 12.75
N LEU A 31 17.05 6.58 12.76
CA LEU A 31 15.89 6.70 11.90
C LEU A 31 15.10 8.00 12.16
N ARG A 32 15.05 8.47 13.40
CA ARG A 32 14.38 9.73 13.76
C ARG A 32 15.04 10.96 13.16
N THR A 33 16.32 10.91 12.79
CA THR A 33 17.00 12.02 12.12
C THR A 33 16.50 12.23 10.68
N MET A 34 15.83 11.24 10.10
CA MET A 34 15.32 11.25 8.74
C MET A 34 13.91 11.81 8.66
N SER A 35 13.58 12.52 7.58
CA SER A 35 12.20 12.83 7.23
C SER A 35 11.39 11.54 6.94
N VAL A 36 10.05 11.64 6.88
CA VAL A 36 9.19 10.49 6.54
C VAL A 36 9.52 9.93 5.16
N GLU A 37 9.82 10.81 4.21
CA GLU A 37 10.24 10.45 2.86
C GLU A 37 11.59 9.72 2.86
N GLU A 38 12.57 10.27 3.58
CA GLU A 38 13.90 9.64 3.69
C GLU A 38 13.80 8.27 4.39
N GLN A 39 12.98 8.11 5.43
CA GLN A 39 12.76 6.80 6.06
C GLN A 39 12.11 5.80 5.11
N THR A 40 11.15 6.26 4.30
CA THR A 40 10.51 5.42 3.29
C THR A 40 11.53 4.94 2.26
N LEU A 41 12.39 5.86 1.82
CA LEU A 41 13.47 5.58 0.88
C LEU A 41 14.52 4.63 1.46
N TYR A 42 14.93 4.87 2.71
CA TYR A 42 15.90 4.03 3.43
C TYR A 42 15.42 2.57 3.51
N LYS A 43 14.15 2.35 3.90
CA LYS A 43 13.57 1.01 3.96
C LYS A 43 13.50 0.35 2.58
N LYS A 44 13.22 1.14 1.55
CA LYS A 44 13.25 0.66 0.17
C LYS A 44 14.66 0.31 -0.29
N TRP A 45 15.65 1.11 0.06
CA TRP A 45 17.06 0.81 -0.20
C TRP A 45 17.49 -0.48 0.52
N MET A 46 17.10 -0.67 1.78
CA MET A 46 17.38 -1.90 2.52
C MET A 46 16.75 -3.12 1.84
N GLU A 47 15.48 -3.04 1.41
CA GLU A 47 14.79 -4.13 0.70
C GLU A 47 15.60 -4.64 -0.52
N TRP A 48 16.31 -3.74 -1.22
CA TRP A 48 17.11 -4.09 -2.39
C TRP A 48 18.52 -4.54 -2.05
N ASN A 49 19.07 -4.16 -0.90
CA ASN A 49 20.47 -4.40 -0.54
C ASN A 49 20.66 -5.43 0.59
N GLU A 50 19.61 -5.83 1.31
CA GLU A 50 19.71 -6.88 2.35
C GLU A 50 20.10 -8.25 1.78
N ASP A 51 19.56 -8.60 0.60
CA ASP A 51 19.95 -9.80 -0.18
C ASP A 51 20.57 -9.35 -1.50
N LEU A 52 21.72 -8.69 -1.43
CA LEU A 52 22.39 -8.10 -2.60
C LEU A 52 22.64 -9.13 -3.70
N ILE A 53 23.20 -10.29 -3.35
CA ILE A 53 23.55 -11.34 -4.31
C ILE A 53 22.29 -11.93 -4.96
N GLY A 54 21.27 -12.24 -4.16
CA GLY A 54 19.99 -12.74 -4.66
C GLY A 54 19.27 -11.75 -5.55
N ASN A 55 19.28 -10.47 -5.19
CA ASN A 55 18.66 -9.41 -5.98
C ASN A 55 19.42 -9.14 -7.29
N MET A 56 20.75 -9.18 -7.28
CA MET A 56 21.55 -9.09 -8.52
C MET A 56 21.23 -10.23 -9.50
N LYS A 57 21.05 -11.46 -9.01
CA LYS A 57 20.66 -12.60 -9.85
C LYS A 57 19.26 -12.43 -10.47
N LYS A 58 18.39 -11.65 -9.88
CA LYS A 58 17.03 -11.34 -10.37
C LYS A 58 17.00 -10.21 -11.40
N LEU A 59 18.07 -9.42 -11.57
CA LEU A 59 18.10 -8.26 -12.46
C LEU A 59 17.60 -8.56 -13.89
N PRO A 60 17.97 -9.67 -14.57
CA PRO A 60 17.47 -9.97 -15.92
C PRO A 60 15.94 -10.14 -15.97
N VAL A 61 15.36 -10.78 -14.93
CA VAL A 61 13.90 -10.95 -14.81
C VAL A 61 13.23 -9.60 -14.54
N LEU A 62 13.81 -8.77 -13.68
CA LEU A 62 13.32 -7.42 -13.40
C LEU A 62 13.38 -6.52 -14.63
N GLN A 63 14.41 -6.65 -15.48
CA GLN A 63 14.50 -5.93 -16.74
C GLN A 63 13.38 -6.34 -17.70
N SER A 64 13.10 -7.64 -17.81
CA SER A 64 11.96 -8.16 -18.59
C SER A 64 10.62 -7.60 -18.09
N HIS A 65 10.45 -7.48 -16.77
CA HIS A 65 9.25 -6.86 -16.21
C HIS A 65 9.17 -5.37 -16.54
N TYR A 66 10.31 -4.67 -16.48
CA TYR A 66 10.42 -3.27 -16.83
C TYR A 66 10.01 -3.01 -18.30
N ASP A 67 10.41 -3.89 -19.22
CA ASP A 67 10.05 -3.81 -20.64
C ASP A 67 8.53 -4.02 -20.86
N SER A 68 7.82 -4.59 -19.89
CA SER A 68 6.36 -4.72 -19.93
C SER A 68 5.60 -3.48 -19.48
N LEU A 69 6.28 -2.46 -18.97
CA LEU A 69 5.68 -1.21 -18.50
C LEU A 69 5.43 -0.26 -19.68
N TRP A 70 4.35 0.51 -19.61
CA TRP A 70 4.04 1.52 -20.61
C TRP A 70 5.00 2.71 -20.52
N LYS A 71 5.49 3.14 -21.67
CA LYS A 71 6.29 4.35 -21.87
C LYS A 71 5.90 5.00 -23.17
N PRO A 72 5.95 6.35 -23.30
CA PRO A 72 5.83 7.00 -24.59
C PRO A 72 7.06 6.69 -25.44
N THR A 73 6.88 6.70 -26.76
CA THR A 73 7.95 6.46 -27.72
C THR A 73 9.05 7.52 -27.61
N ASP A 74 8.63 8.78 -27.57
CA ASP A 74 9.53 9.92 -27.32
C ASP A 74 8.81 10.98 -26.50
N ILE A 75 9.08 11.00 -25.20
CA ILE A 75 8.43 11.92 -24.26
C ILE A 75 8.74 13.40 -24.54
N MET A 76 9.78 13.68 -25.29
CA MET A 76 10.18 15.04 -25.66
C MET A 76 9.53 15.47 -27.01
N ASN A 77 8.88 14.57 -27.74
CA ASN A 77 8.06 14.90 -28.88
C ASN A 77 6.61 15.14 -28.42
N LYS A 78 6.23 16.42 -28.37
CA LYS A 78 4.95 16.83 -27.77
C LYS A 78 3.74 16.29 -28.51
N GLU A 79 3.71 16.39 -29.82
CA GLU A 79 2.61 15.97 -30.67
C GLU A 79 2.42 14.45 -30.60
N LEU A 80 3.51 13.71 -30.74
CA LEU A 80 3.50 12.24 -30.66
C LEU A 80 3.03 11.78 -29.29
N THR A 81 3.58 12.33 -28.21
CA THR A 81 3.19 11.95 -26.84
C THR A 81 1.72 12.24 -26.55
N ILE A 82 1.18 13.38 -27.02
CA ILE A 82 -0.26 13.69 -26.86
C ILE A 82 -1.12 12.67 -27.63
N ALA A 83 -0.73 12.31 -28.86
CA ALA A 83 -1.43 11.30 -29.64
C ALA A 83 -1.40 9.93 -28.96
N GLU A 84 -0.26 9.53 -28.40
CA GLU A 84 -0.14 8.28 -27.64
C GLU A 84 -1.04 8.27 -26.40
N ILE A 85 -1.09 9.37 -25.63
CA ILE A 85 -2.00 9.47 -24.47
C ILE A 85 -3.47 9.39 -24.89
N GLN A 86 -3.83 10.00 -26.01
CA GLN A 86 -5.18 9.91 -26.54
C GLN A 86 -5.56 8.49 -26.97
N SER A 87 -4.58 7.70 -27.45
CA SER A 87 -4.78 6.32 -27.89
C SER A 87 -4.86 5.31 -26.75
N ILE A 88 -4.36 5.64 -25.53
CA ILE A 88 -4.42 4.74 -24.36
C ILE A 88 -5.87 4.31 -24.10
N ASP A 89 -6.11 3.01 -24.02
CA ASP A 89 -7.38 2.39 -23.62
C ASP A 89 -7.19 1.56 -22.35
N PRO A 90 -7.28 2.19 -21.16
CA PRO A 90 -6.99 1.51 -19.89
C PRO A 90 -8.10 0.52 -19.52
N TYR A 91 -7.69 -0.63 -19.03
CA TYR A 91 -8.59 -1.62 -18.43
C TYR A 91 -7.97 -2.26 -17.20
N VAL A 92 -8.82 -2.83 -16.35
CA VAL A 92 -8.37 -3.55 -15.14
C VAL A 92 -8.33 -5.05 -15.43
N GLU A 93 -7.16 -5.64 -15.23
CA GLU A 93 -6.95 -7.09 -15.30
C GLU A 93 -6.76 -7.61 -13.88
N ILE A 94 -7.67 -8.47 -13.45
CA ILE A 94 -7.56 -9.12 -12.14
C ILE A 94 -6.46 -10.19 -12.22
N VAL A 95 -5.54 -10.15 -11.25
CA VAL A 95 -4.56 -11.22 -11.05
C VAL A 95 -5.26 -12.31 -10.27
N ASP A 96 -5.60 -13.38 -10.96
CA ASP A 96 -6.24 -14.55 -10.35
C ASP A 96 -5.30 -15.26 -9.36
N ASP A 97 -5.82 -16.24 -8.60
CA ASP A 97 -5.05 -16.97 -7.57
C ASP A 97 -3.92 -17.87 -8.18
N ASP A 98 -3.49 -17.57 -9.40
CA ASP A 98 -2.30 -18.19 -10.03
C ASP A 98 -1.01 -17.71 -9.33
N PRO A 99 -0.26 -18.64 -8.70
CA PRO A 99 0.96 -18.29 -7.99
C PRO A 99 2.00 -17.56 -8.85
N LYS A 100 2.12 -17.91 -10.14
CA LYS A 100 3.09 -17.29 -11.06
C LYS A 100 2.72 -15.84 -11.35
N GLN A 101 1.45 -15.57 -11.64
CA GLN A 101 0.98 -14.21 -11.86
C GLN A 101 1.07 -13.36 -10.59
N SER A 102 0.75 -13.95 -9.43
CA SER A 102 0.88 -13.28 -8.14
C SER A 102 2.33 -12.94 -7.81
N THR A 103 3.29 -13.82 -8.14
CA THR A 103 4.72 -13.57 -7.99
C THR A 103 5.15 -12.43 -8.91
N ARG A 104 4.83 -12.50 -10.20
CA ARG A 104 5.13 -11.44 -11.17
C ARG A 104 4.56 -10.09 -10.75
N TRP A 105 3.32 -10.07 -10.24
CA TRP A 105 2.71 -8.84 -9.73
C TRP A 105 3.53 -8.24 -8.57
N THR A 106 3.99 -9.09 -7.65
CA THR A 106 4.80 -8.68 -6.51
C THR A 106 6.17 -8.14 -6.93
N GLU A 107 6.81 -8.78 -7.90
CA GLU A 107 8.10 -8.35 -8.46
C GLU A 107 7.98 -6.99 -9.16
N ILE A 108 6.95 -6.80 -10.00
CA ILE A 108 6.68 -5.50 -10.64
C ILE A 108 6.35 -4.43 -9.59
N ARG A 109 5.57 -4.77 -8.56
CA ARG A 109 5.27 -3.83 -7.47
C ARG A 109 6.55 -3.39 -6.74
N ARG A 110 7.47 -4.32 -6.47
CA ARG A 110 8.78 -3.99 -5.87
C ARG A 110 9.60 -3.08 -6.77
N LEU A 111 9.48 -3.23 -8.10
CA LEU A 111 10.17 -2.40 -9.09
C LEU A 111 9.65 -0.96 -9.16
N ILE A 112 8.33 -0.76 -9.13
CA ILE A 112 7.71 0.54 -9.40
C ILE A 112 7.24 1.32 -8.17
N HIS A 113 7.09 0.66 -7.01
CA HIS A 113 6.56 1.30 -5.80
C HIS A 113 7.68 1.84 -4.92
N THR A 114 7.51 3.05 -4.38
CA THR A 114 8.49 3.71 -3.50
C THR A 114 8.57 3.12 -2.10
N MET A 115 7.55 2.39 -1.67
CA MET A 115 7.53 1.73 -0.35
C MET A 115 8.00 0.28 -0.47
N GLU A 116 8.67 -0.21 0.58
CA GLU A 116 8.99 -1.63 0.74
C GLU A 116 7.76 -2.53 0.57
N PHE A 117 7.96 -3.77 0.18
CA PHE A 117 6.86 -4.73 0.07
C PHE A 117 6.53 -5.32 1.44
N GLN A 118 5.26 -5.25 1.81
CA GLN A 118 4.73 -5.94 2.97
C GLN A 118 3.50 -6.76 2.53
N ALA A 119 3.51 -8.05 2.87
CA ALA A 119 2.36 -8.91 2.60
C ALA A 119 1.17 -8.50 3.49
N ASN A 120 -0.02 -8.43 2.89
CA ASN A 120 -1.25 -8.15 3.62
C ASN A 120 -1.92 -9.46 4.03
N PRO A 121 -2.19 -9.67 5.31
CA PRO A 121 -3.01 -10.80 5.75
C PRO A 121 -4.48 -10.60 5.35
N GLY A 122 -5.22 -11.68 5.19
CA GLY A 122 -6.65 -11.66 4.91
C GLY A 122 -6.98 -11.56 3.42
N ARG A 123 -8.08 -10.84 3.11
CA ARG A 123 -8.53 -10.65 1.72
C ARG A 123 -7.46 -9.92 0.92
N ASN A 124 -7.28 -10.35 -0.32
CA ASN A 124 -6.28 -9.78 -1.20
C ASN A 124 -6.75 -9.92 -2.65
N VAL A 125 -6.95 -8.80 -3.33
CA VAL A 125 -7.26 -8.73 -4.75
C VAL A 125 -6.21 -7.87 -5.42
N LYS A 126 -5.34 -8.53 -6.18
CA LYS A 126 -4.28 -7.89 -6.98
C LYS A 126 -4.80 -7.61 -8.38
N CYS A 127 -4.51 -6.43 -8.92
CA CYS A 127 -4.89 -6.06 -10.27
C CYS A 127 -3.74 -5.36 -10.98
N TYR A 128 -3.67 -5.56 -12.29
CA TYR A 128 -2.97 -4.67 -13.20
C TYR A 128 -3.95 -3.68 -13.80
N VAL A 129 -3.50 -2.47 -14.03
CA VAL A 129 -4.11 -1.56 -15.00
C VAL A 129 -3.23 -1.62 -16.25
N LYS A 130 -3.81 -2.04 -17.36
CA LYS A 130 -3.11 -2.19 -18.64
C LYS A 130 -3.74 -1.33 -19.72
N ASP A 131 -2.97 -1.05 -20.75
CA ASP A 131 -3.44 -0.42 -21.96
C ASP A 131 -3.75 -1.47 -23.02
N ARG A 132 -4.99 -1.49 -23.55
CA ARG A 132 -5.38 -2.44 -24.62
C ARG A 132 -4.63 -2.20 -25.91
N THR A 133 -4.29 -0.93 -26.21
CA THR A 133 -3.62 -0.54 -27.45
C THR A 133 -2.21 -1.13 -27.54
N SER A 134 -1.45 -1.06 -26.46
CA SER A 134 -0.04 -1.51 -26.43
C SER A 134 0.17 -2.84 -25.70
N GLY A 135 -0.82 -3.32 -24.93
CA GLY A 135 -0.68 -4.46 -24.02
C GLY A 135 0.19 -4.20 -22.78
N LYS A 136 0.68 -2.97 -22.60
CA LYS A 136 1.63 -2.60 -21.55
C LYS A 136 0.92 -2.26 -20.25
N ILE A 137 1.67 -2.38 -19.14
CA ILE A 137 1.20 -2.09 -17.79
C ILE A 137 1.31 -0.59 -17.52
N LEU A 138 0.22 0.03 -17.08
CA LEU A 138 0.12 1.42 -16.65
C LEU A 138 0.29 1.56 -15.14
N GLY A 139 -0.06 0.54 -14.37
CA GLY A 139 0.04 0.54 -12.92
C GLY A 139 -0.55 -0.70 -12.27
N GLN A 140 -0.55 -0.67 -10.93
CA GLN A 140 -1.02 -1.80 -10.11
C GLN A 140 -1.93 -1.32 -8.97
N ILE A 141 -2.89 -2.18 -8.63
CA ILE A 141 -3.80 -2.01 -7.51
C ILE A 141 -3.76 -3.28 -6.65
N CYS A 142 -3.79 -3.10 -5.33
CA CYS A 142 -4.07 -4.19 -4.41
C CYS A 142 -5.12 -3.74 -3.40
N LEU A 143 -6.21 -4.49 -3.32
CA LEU A 143 -7.28 -4.28 -2.35
C LEU A 143 -7.18 -5.35 -1.27
N GLY A 144 -7.12 -4.92 -0.02
CA GLY A 144 -7.01 -5.79 1.15
C GLY A 144 -8.24 -5.75 2.05
N SER A 145 -8.25 -6.58 3.08
CA SER A 145 -9.24 -6.44 4.16
C SER A 145 -9.20 -5.03 4.72
N ASP A 146 -10.37 -4.45 4.97
CA ASP A 146 -10.44 -3.08 5.48
C ASP A 146 -9.93 -2.98 6.92
N ILE A 147 -9.50 -1.79 7.31
CA ILE A 147 -8.99 -1.50 8.64
C ILE A 147 -10.12 -1.61 9.66
N THR A 148 -9.94 -2.40 10.69
CA THR A 148 -10.97 -2.67 11.70
C THR A 148 -11.44 -1.43 12.45
N SER A 149 -10.56 -0.44 12.62
CA SER A 149 -10.87 0.83 13.30
C SER A 149 -10.14 1.98 12.59
N LEU A 150 -10.91 2.81 11.91
CA LEU A 150 -10.43 4.02 11.24
C LEU A 150 -11.42 5.16 11.53
N GLY A 151 -11.16 5.95 12.57
CA GLY A 151 -12.10 6.85 13.21
C GLY A 151 -12.88 7.75 12.23
N VAL A 152 -12.18 8.49 11.36
CA VAL A 152 -12.84 9.40 10.40
C VAL A 152 -13.69 8.69 9.35
N ARG A 153 -13.34 7.47 8.95
CA ARG A 153 -14.18 6.64 8.08
C ARG A 153 -15.39 6.12 8.84
N ASP A 154 -15.18 5.63 10.06
CA ASP A 154 -16.24 5.06 10.89
C ASP A 154 -17.28 6.14 11.27
N GLU A 155 -16.82 7.36 11.55
CA GLU A 155 -17.68 8.54 11.76
C GLU A 155 -18.45 8.93 10.49
N TYR A 156 -17.79 8.91 9.31
CA TYR A 156 -18.43 9.20 8.03
C TYR A 156 -19.52 8.20 7.66
N ILE A 157 -19.27 6.92 7.88
CA ILE A 157 -20.25 5.85 7.62
C ILE A 157 -21.33 5.85 8.70
N GLY A 158 -21.01 6.14 9.96
CA GLY A 158 -21.94 6.14 11.08
C GLY A 158 -22.36 4.76 11.57
N TRP A 159 -21.59 3.71 11.25
CA TRP A 159 -21.87 2.35 11.69
C TRP A 159 -21.42 2.06 13.12
N THR A 160 -22.03 1.02 13.73
CA THR A 160 -21.68 0.53 15.06
C THR A 160 -20.64 -0.59 14.99
N LYS A 161 -20.12 -1.01 16.15
CA LYS A 161 -19.30 -2.22 16.24
C LYS A 161 -20.08 -3.47 15.81
N ALA A 162 -21.36 -3.56 16.19
CA ALA A 162 -22.24 -4.66 15.81
C ALA A 162 -22.41 -4.72 14.29
N ASP A 163 -22.63 -3.58 13.62
CA ASP A 163 -22.73 -3.54 12.16
C ASP A 163 -21.45 -4.04 11.52
N LYS A 164 -20.29 -3.57 11.98
CA LYS A 164 -18.99 -3.94 11.42
C LYS A 164 -18.70 -5.44 11.56
N PHE A 165 -18.84 -5.99 12.76
CA PHE A 165 -18.31 -7.31 13.09
C PHE A 165 -19.39 -8.38 13.14
N GLU A 166 -20.49 -8.17 13.90
CA GLU A 166 -21.52 -9.19 14.07
C GLU A 166 -22.35 -9.38 12.80
N LYS A 167 -22.67 -8.27 12.11
CA LYS A 167 -23.40 -8.28 10.83
C LYS A 167 -22.46 -8.29 9.60
N GLY A 168 -21.15 -8.34 9.81
CA GLY A 168 -20.14 -8.52 8.78
C GLY A 168 -20.00 -7.35 7.80
N LYS A 169 -20.55 -6.16 8.07
CA LYS A 169 -20.55 -5.03 7.12
C LYS A 169 -19.15 -4.48 6.80
N LEU A 170 -18.14 -4.71 7.67
CA LEU A 170 -16.76 -4.40 7.38
C LEU A 170 -16.24 -5.14 6.13
N ASN A 171 -16.79 -6.30 5.82
CA ASN A 171 -16.45 -7.09 4.64
C ASN A 171 -16.99 -6.51 3.33
N CYS A 172 -17.86 -5.52 3.41
CA CYS A 172 -18.43 -4.80 2.26
C CYS A 172 -17.62 -3.52 1.92
N THR A 173 -16.52 -3.26 2.65
CA THR A 173 -15.55 -2.23 2.36
C THR A 173 -14.15 -2.83 2.24
N THR A 174 -13.23 -2.11 1.61
CA THR A 174 -11.84 -2.53 1.42
C THR A 174 -10.90 -1.36 1.59
N ILE A 175 -9.65 -1.66 1.94
CA ILE A 175 -8.55 -0.69 1.88
C ILE A 175 -7.66 -0.99 0.66
N ALA A 176 -7.43 0.01 -0.18
CA ALA A 176 -6.43 -0.09 -1.24
C ALA A 176 -5.03 0.08 -0.62
N THR A 177 -4.35 -1.03 -0.46
CA THR A 177 -3.01 -1.12 0.14
C THR A 177 -1.90 -0.80 -0.85
N THR A 178 -2.19 -0.92 -2.13
CA THR A 178 -1.32 -0.51 -3.23
C THR A 178 -2.14 0.22 -4.29
N ILE A 179 -1.75 1.45 -4.60
CA ILE A 179 -2.18 2.23 -5.75
C ILE A 179 -0.93 2.87 -6.30
N VAL A 180 -0.37 2.32 -7.36
CA VAL A 180 0.88 2.81 -7.95
C VAL A 180 0.81 2.78 -9.47
N SER A 181 1.22 3.87 -10.09
CA SER A 181 1.44 3.95 -11.54
C SER A 181 2.90 3.68 -11.88
N THR A 182 3.12 3.23 -13.10
CA THR A 182 4.47 3.15 -13.66
C THR A 182 5.05 4.55 -13.89
N GLN A 183 6.38 4.65 -14.08
CA GLN A 183 7.03 5.86 -14.53
C GLN A 183 7.56 5.66 -15.96
N PRO A 184 7.51 6.68 -16.79
CA PRO A 184 7.21 8.10 -16.55
C PRO A 184 5.70 8.45 -16.51
N PHE A 185 4.81 7.47 -16.60
CA PHE A 185 3.36 7.64 -16.69
C PHE A 185 2.77 8.37 -15.46
N GLY A 186 3.23 8.03 -14.27
CA GLY A 186 2.72 8.60 -13.02
C GLY A 186 2.92 10.10 -12.90
N TYR A 187 4.15 10.55 -13.03
CA TYR A 187 4.51 11.95 -12.83
C TYR A 187 4.01 12.86 -13.94
N ASN A 188 4.30 12.50 -15.20
CA ASN A 188 4.03 13.39 -16.33
C ASN A 188 2.57 13.41 -16.75
N PHE A 189 1.82 12.32 -16.53
CA PHE A 189 0.47 12.14 -17.08
C PHE A 189 -0.59 11.89 -16.00
N LEU A 190 -0.30 12.17 -14.72
CA LEU A 190 -1.21 11.91 -13.60
C LEU A 190 -1.69 10.45 -13.54
N GLY A 191 -0.82 9.51 -13.91
CA GLY A 191 -1.16 8.08 -13.93
C GLY A 191 -1.68 7.58 -12.58
N GLY A 192 -1.09 8.03 -11.46
CA GLY A 192 -1.56 7.68 -10.12
C GLY A 192 -3.04 8.02 -9.86
N LYS A 193 -3.57 9.07 -10.49
CA LYS A 193 -4.99 9.42 -10.38
C LYS A 193 -5.88 8.45 -11.17
N LEU A 194 -5.44 8.02 -12.35
CA LEU A 194 -6.13 7.00 -13.13
C LEU A 194 -6.18 5.68 -12.37
N ILE A 195 -5.02 5.21 -11.89
CA ILE A 195 -4.93 3.94 -11.15
C ILE A 195 -5.83 3.97 -9.91
N ALA A 196 -5.83 5.09 -9.17
CA ALA A 196 -6.71 5.26 -8.00
C ALA A 196 -8.20 5.19 -8.37
N ALA A 197 -8.61 5.90 -9.43
CA ALA A 197 -10.01 5.90 -9.86
C ALA A 197 -10.46 4.51 -10.32
N LEU A 198 -9.60 3.77 -11.03
CA LEU A 198 -9.91 2.42 -11.51
C LEU A 198 -9.93 1.35 -10.39
N ALA A 199 -9.48 1.67 -9.17
CA ALA A 199 -9.69 0.80 -8.02
C ALA A 199 -11.18 0.59 -7.68
N THR A 200 -12.08 1.41 -8.25
CA THR A 200 -13.53 1.31 -8.10
C THR A 200 -14.23 0.83 -9.38
N SER A 201 -13.49 0.28 -10.32
CA SER A 201 -14.01 -0.19 -11.62
C SER A 201 -15.06 -1.29 -11.49
N PRO A 202 -15.92 -1.48 -12.50
CA PRO A 202 -16.86 -2.60 -12.52
C PRO A 202 -16.17 -3.95 -12.34
N GLU A 203 -15.02 -4.17 -13.01
CA GLU A 203 -14.27 -5.42 -12.94
C GLU A 203 -13.85 -5.76 -11.51
N VAL A 204 -13.38 -4.76 -10.75
CA VAL A 204 -13.01 -4.92 -9.33
C VAL A 204 -14.23 -5.23 -8.49
N ARG A 205 -15.33 -4.50 -8.68
CA ARG A 205 -16.57 -4.66 -7.92
C ARG A 205 -17.19 -6.04 -8.12
N ASP A 206 -17.30 -6.47 -9.37
CA ASP A 206 -17.90 -7.74 -9.75
C ASP A 206 -17.04 -8.92 -9.27
N PHE A 207 -15.71 -8.80 -9.38
CA PHE A 207 -14.80 -9.81 -8.87
C PHE A 207 -14.85 -9.91 -7.33
N TRP A 208 -14.93 -8.78 -6.61
CA TRP A 208 -15.10 -8.77 -5.16
C TRP A 208 -16.38 -9.50 -4.72
N GLN A 209 -17.50 -9.16 -5.36
CA GLN A 209 -18.78 -9.81 -5.13
C GLN A 209 -18.69 -11.32 -5.38
N LYS A 210 -18.14 -11.72 -6.53
CA LYS A 210 -17.99 -13.13 -6.90
C LYS A 210 -17.10 -13.90 -5.93
N LYS A 211 -15.96 -13.32 -5.54
CA LYS A 211 -14.96 -14.01 -4.70
C LYS A 211 -15.36 -14.09 -3.24
N TYR A 212 -16.00 -13.06 -2.72
CA TYR A 212 -16.24 -12.92 -1.28
C TYR A 212 -17.72 -12.96 -0.89
N ASN A 213 -18.60 -13.05 -1.86
CA ASN A 213 -20.06 -13.02 -1.65
C ASN A 213 -20.53 -11.83 -0.79
N ASN A 214 -19.92 -10.65 -1.05
CA ASN A 214 -20.26 -9.39 -0.38
C ASN A 214 -20.24 -8.26 -1.40
N PRO A 215 -21.24 -7.36 -1.41
CA PRO A 215 -21.21 -6.19 -2.27
C PRO A 215 -20.07 -5.25 -1.85
N LEU A 216 -19.30 -4.75 -2.81
CA LEU A 216 -18.27 -3.77 -2.54
C LEU A 216 -18.89 -2.37 -2.50
N ILE A 217 -19.14 -1.84 -1.31
CA ILE A 217 -19.79 -0.54 -1.09
C ILE A 217 -18.80 0.61 -1.26
N GLY A 218 -17.57 0.41 -0.82
CA GLY A 218 -16.57 1.47 -0.89
C GLY A 218 -15.14 0.99 -0.78
N VAL A 219 -14.26 1.79 -1.38
CA VAL A 219 -12.81 1.61 -1.37
C VAL A 219 -12.16 2.75 -0.60
N GLY A 220 -11.49 2.42 0.51
CA GLY A 220 -10.68 3.35 1.28
C GLY A 220 -9.22 3.35 0.83
N THR A 221 -8.51 4.43 1.09
CA THR A 221 -7.04 4.49 1.02
C THR A 221 -6.51 5.54 1.96
N THR A 222 -5.22 5.45 2.29
CA THR A 222 -4.56 6.45 3.14
C THR A 222 -3.32 7.00 2.44
N SER A 223 -3.04 8.29 2.66
CA SER A 223 -1.83 8.96 2.18
C SER A 223 -0.84 9.16 3.31
N LEU A 224 0.45 8.92 3.05
CA LEU A 224 1.55 9.24 3.97
C LEU A 224 1.77 10.75 4.10
N TYR A 225 1.31 11.52 3.10
CA TYR A 225 1.54 12.97 3.00
C TYR A 225 0.32 13.78 3.48
N GLY A 226 -0.43 13.26 4.45
CA GLY A 226 -1.62 13.88 4.98
C GLY A 226 -2.70 14.09 3.90
N ILE A 227 -3.40 15.23 3.96
CA ILE A 227 -4.45 15.59 3.01
C ILE A 227 -3.92 16.12 1.66
N HIS A 228 -2.62 16.34 1.51
CA HIS A 228 -2.01 16.75 0.26
C HIS A 228 -1.47 15.53 -0.51
N SER A 229 -2.27 14.92 -1.34
CA SER A 229 -1.92 13.68 -2.02
C SER A 229 -2.40 13.58 -3.45
N GLN A 230 -1.93 12.53 -4.14
CA GLN A 230 -2.40 12.19 -5.50
C GLN A 230 -3.92 11.92 -5.57
N TYR A 231 -4.59 11.64 -4.45
CA TYR A 231 -6.02 11.32 -4.40
C TYR A 231 -6.91 12.56 -4.48
N ASN A 232 -6.36 13.75 -4.22
CA ASN A 232 -7.11 15.00 -4.30
C ASN A 232 -7.60 15.29 -5.72
N GLY A 233 -8.86 15.72 -5.83
CA GLY A 233 -9.48 16.08 -7.11
C GLY A 233 -9.80 14.89 -8.02
N ILE A 234 -9.79 13.65 -7.49
CA ILE A 234 -10.37 12.49 -8.17
C ILE A 234 -11.87 12.47 -7.87
N PRO A 235 -12.76 12.45 -8.90
CA PRO A 235 -14.21 12.51 -8.68
C PRO A 235 -14.78 11.36 -7.83
N HIS A 236 -14.06 10.24 -7.80
CA HIS A 236 -14.46 9.01 -7.10
C HIS A 236 -14.22 9.09 -5.59
N PHE A 237 -13.16 9.80 -5.17
CA PHE A 237 -12.71 9.83 -3.78
C PHE A 237 -13.16 11.10 -3.05
N LYS A 238 -13.67 10.90 -1.85
CA LYS A 238 -13.90 11.96 -0.87
C LYS A 238 -12.77 11.95 0.15
N THR A 239 -12.20 13.12 0.43
CA THR A 239 -11.28 13.32 1.57
C THR A 239 -12.09 13.32 2.85
N LEU A 240 -11.75 12.46 3.80
CA LEU A 240 -12.42 12.35 5.10
C LEU A 240 -11.67 13.08 6.23
N GLY A 241 -10.51 13.66 5.93
CA GLY A 241 -9.62 14.27 6.92
C GLY A 241 -8.42 13.39 7.23
N GLU A 242 -7.90 13.51 8.44
CA GLU A 242 -6.69 12.82 8.87
C GLU A 242 -6.98 11.74 9.91
N SER A 243 -6.17 10.67 9.90
CA SER A 243 -6.25 9.61 10.90
C SER A 243 -5.91 10.15 12.29
N LYS A 244 -6.56 9.60 13.34
CA LYS A 244 -6.23 9.95 14.73
C LYS A 244 -4.86 9.43 15.17
N GLY A 245 -4.35 8.38 14.51
CA GLY A 245 -3.03 7.80 14.77
C GLY A 245 -1.94 8.58 14.07
N LYS A 246 -0.85 8.82 14.78
CA LYS A 246 0.37 9.41 14.23
C LYS A 246 1.25 8.34 13.60
N ILE A 247 2.08 8.75 12.65
CA ILE A 247 3.11 7.89 12.08
C ILE A 247 4.24 7.79 13.10
N SER A 248 4.60 6.57 13.49
CA SER A 248 5.75 6.30 14.36
C SER A 248 6.91 5.71 13.56
N THR A 249 8.12 6.09 13.92
CA THR A 249 9.34 5.43 13.47
C THR A 249 9.32 3.97 13.93
N LYS A 250 9.59 3.06 13.01
CA LYS A 250 9.66 1.62 13.30
C LYS A 250 11.11 1.17 13.19
N PRO A 251 11.61 0.38 14.16
CA PRO A 251 12.94 -0.16 14.10
C PRO A 251 13.14 -1.06 12.89
N ASP A 252 14.36 -1.23 12.44
CA ASP A 252 14.73 -2.18 11.42
C ASP A 252 14.56 -3.62 11.91
N ASP A 253 14.28 -4.54 10.99
CA ASP A 253 13.99 -5.93 11.35
C ASP A 253 15.17 -6.59 12.07
N LYS A 254 16.41 -6.24 11.72
CA LYS A 254 17.63 -6.73 12.39
C LYS A 254 17.68 -6.46 13.91
N VAL A 255 17.06 -5.36 14.35
CA VAL A 255 16.99 -5.03 15.79
C VAL A 255 15.63 -5.38 16.39
N TYR A 256 14.57 -5.42 15.56
CA TYR A 256 13.23 -5.79 16.01
C TYR A 256 13.09 -7.30 16.27
N ASP A 257 13.56 -8.17 15.37
CA ASP A 257 13.34 -9.61 15.43
C ASP A 257 13.96 -10.26 16.69
N PRO A 258 15.19 -9.92 17.12
CA PRO A 258 15.73 -10.44 18.37
C PRO A 258 14.88 -10.05 19.59
N TRP A 259 14.37 -8.81 19.66
CA TRP A 259 13.48 -8.36 20.72
C TRP A 259 12.11 -9.03 20.68
N HIS A 260 11.57 -9.27 19.48
CA HIS A 260 10.32 -10.00 19.32
C HIS A 260 10.44 -11.43 19.84
N GLN A 261 11.55 -12.10 19.53
CA GLN A 261 11.82 -13.44 20.04
C GLN A 261 12.01 -13.43 21.56
N TRP A 262 12.78 -12.48 22.09
CA TRP A 262 12.96 -12.31 23.52
C TRP A 262 11.63 -12.11 24.27
N LEU A 263 10.71 -11.31 23.75
CA LEU A 263 9.37 -11.13 24.34
C LEU A 263 8.57 -12.43 24.36
N LYS A 264 8.62 -13.23 23.30
CA LYS A 264 7.96 -14.56 23.29
C LYS A 264 8.44 -15.46 24.40
N GLU A 265 9.73 -15.45 24.67
CA GLU A 265 10.38 -16.31 25.66
C GLU A 265 10.23 -15.78 27.08
N ASN A 266 10.46 -14.48 27.28
CA ASN A 266 10.57 -13.87 28.61
C ASN A 266 9.28 -13.16 29.08
N ARG A 267 8.31 -12.95 28.18
CA ARG A 267 6.99 -12.37 28.45
C ARG A 267 5.88 -13.25 27.82
N SER A 268 6.03 -14.55 27.96
CA SER A 268 5.17 -15.57 27.32
C SER A 268 3.68 -15.39 27.65
N GLU A 269 3.31 -15.10 28.91
CA GLU A 269 1.94 -14.83 29.32
C GLU A 269 1.35 -13.59 28.62
N TRP A 270 2.13 -12.50 28.53
CA TRP A 270 1.71 -11.31 27.81
C TRP A 270 1.52 -11.62 26.33
N TYR A 271 2.48 -12.33 25.72
CA TYR A 271 2.46 -12.69 24.32
C TYR A 271 1.25 -13.59 23.98
N LYS A 272 0.99 -14.59 24.84
CA LYS A 272 -0.17 -15.44 24.74
C LYS A 272 -1.46 -14.61 24.74
N THR A 273 -1.69 -13.83 25.79
CA THR A 273 -2.95 -13.09 25.98
C THR A 273 -3.19 -12.03 24.90
N HIS A 274 -2.17 -11.24 24.52
CA HIS A 274 -2.34 -10.08 23.66
C HIS A 274 -2.10 -10.37 22.18
N ILE A 275 -1.45 -11.47 21.86
CA ILE A 275 -1.17 -11.84 20.46
C ILE A 275 -1.90 -13.14 20.08
N MET A 276 -1.69 -14.24 20.80
CA MET A 276 -2.22 -15.54 20.41
C MET A 276 -3.73 -15.64 20.65
N ASP A 277 -4.16 -15.40 21.90
CA ASP A 277 -5.59 -15.49 22.27
C ASP A 277 -6.44 -14.42 21.55
N GLU A 278 -5.89 -13.24 21.28
CA GLU A 278 -6.56 -12.20 20.51
C GLU A 278 -6.74 -12.62 19.05
N ARG A 279 -5.74 -13.30 18.45
CA ARG A 279 -5.87 -13.86 17.09
C ARG A 279 -6.94 -14.95 17.04
N GLU A 280 -6.98 -15.81 18.03
CA GLU A 280 -7.98 -16.88 18.12
C GLU A 280 -9.41 -16.31 18.24
N ARG A 281 -9.62 -15.37 19.16
CA ARG A 281 -10.91 -14.67 19.32
C ARG A 281 -11.32 -13.93 18.04
N ASN A 282 -10.40 -13.23 17.39
CA ASN A 282 -10.69 -12.51 16.17
C ASN A 282 -11.03 -13.48 15.01
N GLY A 283 -10.37 -14.62 14.95
CA GLY A 283 -10.71 -15.67 13.98
C GLY A 283 -12.13 -16.20 14.17
N ALA A 284 -12.48 -16.55 15.40
CA ALA A 284 -13.81 -17.03 15.75
C ALA A 284 -14.91 -15.99 15.46
N ASN A 285 -14.68 -14.72 15.85
CA ASN A 285 -15.64 -13.63 15.62
C ASN A 285 -15.84 -13.29 14.12
N MET A 286 -14.89 -13.63 13.28
CA MET A 286 -14.95 -13.39 11.84
C MET A 286 -15.37 -14.62 11.03
N GLY A 287 -15.68 -15.73 11.70
CA GLY A 287 -16.06 -17.00 11.05
C GLY A 287 -14.90 -17.67 10.29
N TYR A 288 -13.65 -17.41 10.66
CA TYR A 288 -12.50 -18.08 10.09
C TYR A 288 -12.17 -19.37 10.83
N GLU A 289 -11.85 -20.44 10.09
CA GLU A 289 -11.28 -21.67 10.66
C GLU A 289 -9.87 -21.48 11.23
N ARG A 290 -9.24 -20.33 10.96
CA ARG A 290 -7.89 -19.97 11.40
C ARG A 290 -7.90 -18.72 12.26
N ASN A 291 -6.85 -18.57 13.06
CA ASN A 291 -6.63 -17.37 13.85
C ASN A 291 -6.75 -16.10 13.01
N GLY A 292 -7.58 -15.17 13.43
CA GLY A 292 -7.75 -13.89 12.79
C GLY A 292 -6.55 -12.95 12.97
N PRO A 293 -6.52 -11.82 12.27
CA PRO A 293 -5.46 -10.83 12.43
C PRO A 293 -5.56 -10.13 13.79
N VAL A 294 -4.42 -9.80 14.36
CA VAL A 294 -4.33 -8.77 15.40
C VAL A 294 -4.00 -7.47 14.70
N SER A 295 -4.88 -6.47 14.81
CA SER A 295 -4.64 -5.15 14.21
C SER A 295 -3.32 -4.57 14.76
N GLY A 296 -2.39 -4.27 13.84
CA GLY A 296 -1.12 -3.67 14.20
C GLY A 296 -0.21 -4.55 15.09
N ILE A 297 -0.15 -5.86 14.85
CA ILE A 297 0.72 -6.80 15.62
C ILE A 297 2.12 -6.23 15.84
N LYS A 298 2.82 -5.83 14.76
CA LYS A 298 4.18 -5.27 14.87
C LYS A 298 4.21 -4.04 15.77
N GLN A 299 3.19 -3.17 15.68
CA GLN A 299 3.09 -2.00 16.54
C GLN A 299 2.84 -2.37 18.02
N LYS A 300 1.98 -3.36 18.29
CA LYS A 300 1.78 -3.85 19.67
C LYS A 300 3.06 -4.41 20.28
N ILE A 301 3.80 -5.18 19.50
CA ILE A 301 5.08 -5.74 19.93
C ILE A 301 6.11 -4.63 20.18
N ILE A 302 6.22 -3.64 19.27
CA ILE A 302 7.09 -2.47 19.46
C ILE A 302 6.72 -1.72 20.74
N GLN A 303 5.45 -1.51 21.04
CA GLN A 303 5.00 -0.87 22.28
C GLN A 303 5.34 -1.69 23.52
N ALA A 304 5.29 -3.03 23.44
CA ALA A 304 5.73 -3.89 24.51
C ALA A 304 7.26 -3.82 24.75
N ILE A 305 8.04 -3.77 23.66
CA ILE A 305 9.49 -3.53 23.74
C ILE A 305 9.77 -2.16 24.37
N PHE A 306 9.07 -1.10 23.96
CA PHE A 306 9.22 0.23 24.55
C PHE A 306 8.95 0.21 26.06
N LYS A 307 7.87 -0.46 26.47
CA LYS A 307 7.55 -0.62 27.90
C LYS A 307 8.67 -1.36 28.66
N GLU A 308 9.20 -2.44 28.06
CA GLU A 308 10.32 -3.19 28.65
C GLU A 308 11.57 -2.34 28.80
N LEU A 309 11.87 -1.49 27.81
CA LEU A 309 13.04 -0.60 27.79
C LEU A 309 12.84 0.71 28.55
N GLY A 310 11.67 0.97 29.13
CA GLY A 310 11.34 2.23 29.79
C GLY A 310 11.19 3.41 28.83
N ILE A 311 10.91 3.15 27.55
CA ILE A 311 10.70 4.17 26.51
C ILE A 311 9.23 4.60 26.53
N LYS A 312 8.95 5.91 26.45
CA LYS A 312 7.57 6.40 26.32
C LYS A 312 6.97 5.95 24.98
N GLY A 313 5.72 5.49 24.98
CA GLY A 313 5.06 4.92 23.82
C GLY A 313 4.98 5.82 22.60
N ASN A 314 5.05 7.13 22.77
CA ASN A 314 5.03 8.15 21.70
C ASN A 314 6.40 8.82 21.45
N ALA A 315 7.49 8.31 22.03
CA ALA A 315 8.82 8.92 21.96
C ALA A 315 9.34 9.07 20.51
N TYR A 316 8.91 8.18 19.63
CA TYR A 316 9.33 8.13 18.23
C TYR A 316 8.20 8.43 17.24
N ASP A 317 7.18 9.16 17.67
CA ASP A 317 6.12 9.65 16.79
C ASP A 317 6.62 10.83 15.97
N HIS A 318 6.35 10.81 14.66
CA HIS A 318 6.67 11.92 13.76
C HIS A 318 5.73 13.12 13.89
N GLY A 319 4.61 12.96 14.57
CA GLY A 319 3.57 14.00 14.63
C GLY A 319 2.68 14.10 13.39
N PHE A 320 3.05 13.48 12.27
CA PHE A 320 2.26 13.48 11.05
C PHE A 320 1.12 12.46 11.13
N GLN A 321 -0.02 12.85 10.56
CA GLN A 321 -1.20 12.01 10.42
C GLN A 321 -1.38 11.60 8.96
N ARG A 322 -2.03 10.46 8.72
CA ARG A 322 -2.33 10.02 7.35
C ARG A 322 -3.61 10.67 6.86
N GLY A 323 -3.60 11.23 5.67
CA GLY A 323 -4.83 11.61 4.98
C GLY A 323 -5.67 10.38 4.66
N VAL A 324 -6.98 10.43 4.93
CA VAL A 324 -7.93 9.34 4.71
C VAL A 324 -8.87 9.71 3.59
N TYR A 325 -9.00 8.80 2.62
CA TYR A 325 -9.84 8.95 1.44
C TYR A 325 -10.77 7.76 1.33
N PHE A 326 -12.00 8.00 0.87
CA PHE A 326 -13.00 6.96 0.69
C PHE A 326 -13.82 7.19 -0.58
N ALA A 327 -13.93 6.17 -1.40
CA ALA A 327 -14.77 6.15 -2.59
C ALA A 327 -16.00 5.30 -2.32
N GLN A 328 -17.10 5.95 -1.96
CA GLN A 328 -18.40 5.30 -1.78
C GLN A 328 -19.13 5.20 -3.13
N MET A 329 -19.43 3.98 -3.56
CA MET A 329 -19.97 3.72 -4.89
C MET A 329 -21.50 3.80 -4.98
N TYR A 330 -22.22 3.67 -3.87
CA TYR A 330 -23.69 3.65 -3.82
C TYR A 330 -24.23 4.91 -3.13
N GLU A 331 -25.36 5.42 -3.62
CA GLU A 331 -26.03 6.61 -3.02
C GLU A 331 -26.38 6.35 -1.56
N ASN A 332 -27.00 5.20 -1.29
CA ASN A 332 -27.45 4.73 0.03
C ASN A 332 -26.49 3.71 0.68
N GLY A 333 -25.20 3.78 0.32
CA GLY A 333 -24.20 2.85 0.84
C GLY A 333 -24.00 2.92 2.36
N ASN A 334 -24.15 4.11 2.98
CA ASN A 334 -24.07 4.24 4.42
C ASN A 334 -25.23 3.56 5.14
N GLU A 335 -26.45 3.65 4.62
CA GLU A 335 -27.62 2.98 5.15
C GLU A 335 -27.44 1.45 5.13
N PHE A 336 -26.88 0.93 4.05
CA PHE A 336 -26.53 -0.49 3.95
C PHE A 336 -25.47 -0.89 4.97
N LEU A 337 -24.41 -0.11 5.11
CA LEU A 337 -23.33 -0.37 6.07
C LEU A 337 -23.80 -0.23 7.52
N GLN A 338 -24.82 0.57 7.78
CA GLN A 338 -25.52 0.70 9.06
C GLN A 338 -26.61 -0.38 9.26
N SER A 339 -26.73 -1.33 8.33
CA SER A 339 -27.74 -2.39 8.38
C SER A 339 -29.19 -1.92 8.40
N LYS A 340 -29.48 -0.76 7.81
CA LYS A 340 -30.80 -0.15 7.71
C LYS A 340 -31.59 -0.59 6.47
N ILE A 341 -30.87 -1.03 5.43
CA ILE A 341 -31.42 -1.53 4.18
C ILE A 341 -30.73 -2.83 3.76
N GLU A 342 -31.36 -3.57 2.86
CA GLU A 342 -30.83 -4.80 2.28
C GLU A 342 -30.01 -4.54 1.00
N GLU A 343 -29.26 -5.56 0.54
CA GLU A 343 -28.42 -5.47 -0.66
C GLU A 343 -29.22 -5.13 -1.92
N LYS A 344 -30.45 -5.68 -2.04
CA LYS A 344 -31.35 -5.42 -3.18
C LYS A 344 -31.77 -3.96 -3.32
N ASP A 345 -31.68 -3.18 -2.24
CA ASP A 345 -32.07 -1.76 -2.19
C ASP A 345 -30.92 -0.82 -2.57
N LEU A 346 -29.74 -1.35 -2.83
CA LEU A 346 -28.55 -0.56 -3.17
C LEU A 346 -28.72 0.14 -4.51
N VAL A 347 -28.46 1.45 -4.54
CA VAL A 347 -28.51 2.31 -5.73
C VAL A 347 -27.11 2.75 -6.10
N LEU A 348 -26.58 2.23 -7.21
CA LEU A 348 -25.26 2.59 -7.71
C LEU A 348 -25.26 4.05 -8.19
N LYS A 349 -24.27 4.85 -7.77
CA LYS A 349 -24.13 6.23 -8.24
C LYS A 349 -23.88 6.29 -9.74
N GLU A 350 -24.47 7.25 -10.41
CA GLU A 350 -24.43 7.41 -11.87
C GLU A 350 -23.00 7.35 -12.45
N LYS A 351 -22.04 8.01 -11.79
CA LYS A 351 -20.64 8.02 -12.25
C LYS A 351 -19.96 6.65 -12.24
N PHE A 352 -20.40 5.72 -11.37
CA PHE A 352 -19.92 4.34 -11.35
C PHE A 352 -20.75 3.44 -12.29
N ALA A 353 -22.00 3.79 -12.54
CA ALA A 353 -22.85 3.10 -13.51
C ALA A 353 -22.38 3.33 -14.96
N LYS A 354 -21.75 4.47 -15.24
CA LYS A 354 -21.13 4.79 -16.56
C LYS A 354 -19.85 3.99 -16.84
N GLY A 355 -19.42 3.13 -15.93
CA GLY A 355 -18.22 2.31 -16.07
C GLY A 355 -16.93 3.11 -16.18
N ASN A 356 -15.93 2.52 -16.84
CA ASN A 356 -14.58 3.11 -16.94
C ASN A 356 -14.50 4.29 -17.93
N GLU A 357 -15.43 4.42 -18.87
CA GLU A 357 -15.40 5.48 -19.90
C GLU A 357 -15.38 6.88 -19.30
N TYR A 358 -16.22 7.13 -18.30
CA TYR A 358 -16.23 8.41 -17.60
C TYR A 358 -14.87 8.72 -16.94
N THR A 359 -14.28 7.74 -16.29
CA THR A 359 -12.97 7.83 -15.62
C THR A 359 -11.85 8.09 -16.63
N ILE A 360 -11.84 7.35 -17.73
CA ILE A 360 -10.83 7.44 -18.79
C ILE A 360 -10.88 8.82 -19.44
N LYS A 361 -12.06 9.30 -19.82
CA LYS A 361 -12.24 10.63 -20.42
C LYS A 361 -11.77 11.72 -19.48
N TRP A 362 -12.23 11.70 -18.23
CA TRP A 362 -11.81 12.66 -17.20
C TRP A 362 -10.28 12.69 -17.01
N TRP A 363 -9.65 11.51 -16.99
CA TRP A 363 -8.21 11.42 -16.84
C TRP A 363 -7.45 11.93 -18.06
N LYS A 364 -7.84 11.56 -19.28
CA LYS A 364 -7.19 11.99 -20.53
C LYS A 364 -7.09 13.51 -20.63
N ASP A 365 -8.18 14.21 -20.37
CA ASP A 365 -8.23 15.67 -20.39
C ASP A 365 -7.20 16.30 -19.42
N LYS A 366 -7.11 15.73 -18.22
CA LYS A 366 -6.17 16.20 -17.20
C LYS A 366 -4.72 15.80 -17.49
N ALA A 367 -4.49 14.61 -18.02
CA ALA A 367 -3.17 14.11 -18.37
C ALA A 367 -2.52 14.95 -19.47
N ILE A 368 -3.26 15.26 -20.54
CA ILE A 368 -2.80 16.10 -21.64
C ILE A 368 -2.48 17.52 -21.15
N LYS A 369 -3.37 18.11 -20.34
CA LYS A 369 -3.13 19.44 -19.75
C LYS A 369 -1.87 19.43 -18.87
N ARG A 370 -1.71 18.41 -18.01
CA ARG A 370 -0.54 18.26 -17.14
C ARG A 370 0.74 18.14 -17.94
N TYR A 371 0.77 17.24 -18.92
CA TYR A 371 1.94 17.03 -19.77
C TYR A 371 2.31 18.30 -20.53
N THR A 372 1.33 18.97 -21.14
CA THR A 372 1.55 20.24 -21.86
C THR A 372 2.17 21.31 -20.97
N THR A 373 1.68 21.45 -19.73
CA THR A 373 2.24 22.38 -18.75
C THR A 373 3.69 22.02 -18.41
N LEU A 374 3.96 20.74 -18.08
CA LEU A 374 5.32 20.29 -17.76
C LEU A 374 6.29 20.45 -18.92
N TYR A 375 5.83 20.17 -20.14
CA TYR A 375 6.62 20.33 -21.35
C TYR A 375 7.03 21.80 -21.57
N ASN A 376 6.06 22.71 -21.50
CA ASN A 376 6.30 24.15 -21.68
C ASN A 376 7.23 24.74 -20.60
N ASP A 377 7.15 24.21 -19.37
CA ASP A 377 7.96 24.62 -18.23
C ASP A 377 9.34 23.93 -18.19
N GLY A 378 9.66 23.01 -19.11
CA GLY A 378 10.90 22.23 -19.09
C GLY A 378 11.03 21.28 -17.89
N ARG A 379 9.89 20.82 -17.34
CA ARG A 379 9.83 19.97 -16.13
C ARG A 379 9.45 18.51 -16.42
N ILE A 380 9.55 18.07 -17.67
CA ILE A 380 9.34 16.66 -18.02
C ILE A 380 10.39 15.80 -17.32
N LYS A 381 9.92 14.70 -16.73
CA LYS A 381 10.80 13.65 -16.17
C LYS A 381 10.74 12.43 -17.08
N PRO A 382 11.75 12.19 -17.93
CA PRO A 382 11.69 11.13 -18.94
C PRO A 382 11.66 9.74 -18.32
N GLU A 383 12.36 9.52 -17.22
CA GLU A 383 12.45 8.20 -16.57
C GLU A 383 12.89 8.31 -15.12
N VAL A 384 12.38 7.41 -14.30
CA VAL A 384 12.85 7.21 -12.93
C VAL A 384 13.01 5.71 -12.69
N LEU A 385 14.18 5.16 -13.06
CA LEU A 385 14.60 3.78 -12.72
C LEU A 385 15.28 3.72 -11.36
N PHE A 386 14.68 4.36 -10.40
CA PHE A 386 15.28 4.68 -9.14
C PHE A 386 15.83 3.45 -8.39
N TYR A 387 15.08 2.32 -8.40
CA TYR A 387 15.42 1.19 -7.54
C TYR A 387 16.36 0.17 -8.16
N VAL A 388 16.30 -0.03 -9.45
CA VAL A 388 17.25 -0.92 -10.14
C VAL A 388 18.66 -0.37 -10.01
N ASN A 389 18.81 0.95 -10.08
CA ASN A 389 20.09 1.63 -9.92
C ASN A 389 20.57 1.69 -8.46
N ALA A 390 19.70 1.45 -7.48
CA ALA A 390 20.06 1.48 -6.07
C ALA A 390 20.76 0.21 -5.57
N ILE A 391 20.70 -0.89 -6.33
CA ILE A 391 21.36 -2.14 -5.97
C ILE A 391 22.87 -1.95 -5.95
N GLY A 392 23.48 -2.19 -4.79
CA GLY A 392 24.91 -2.03 -4.56
C GLY A 392 25.35 -0.61 -4.21
N MET A 393 24.45 0.39 -4.19
CA MET A 393 24.75 1.72 -3.64
C MET A 393 24.81 1.69 -2.12
N THR A 394 25.64 2.57 -1.53
CA THR A 394 25.54 2.88 -0.11
C THR A 394 24.28 3.72 0.16
N TRP A 395 23.85 3.77 1.41
CA TRP A 395 22.73 4.62 1.78
C TRP A 395 22.99 6.10 1.52
N GLU A 396 24.21 6.55 1.78
CA GLU A 396 24.63 7.94 1.54
C GLU A 396 24.52 8.31 0.06
N GLN A 397 25.01 7.45 -0.84
CA GLN A 397 24.89 7.65 -2.30
C GLN A 397 23.40 7.72 -2.73
N MET A 398 22.57 6.84 -2.18
CA MET A 398 21.15 6.81 -2.48
C MET A 398 20.45 8.09 -1.99
N LYS A 399 20.78 8.54 -0.79
CA LYS A 399 20.26 9.78 -0.19
C LYS A 399 20.67 11.01 -1.00
N ASP A 400 21.92 11.09 -1.39
CA ASP A 400 22.45 12.21 -2.21
C ASP A 400 21.76 12.29 -3.56
N ASN A 401 21.54 11.15 -4.22
CA ASN A 401 20.80 11.10 -5.48
C ASN A 401 19.38 11.60 -5.33
N TYR A 402 18.69 11.17 -4.24
CA TYR A 402 17.35 11.64 -3.93
C TYR A 402 17.29 13.15 -3.67
N LEU A 403 18.21 13.67 -2.86
CA LEU A 403 18.26 15.10 -2.53
C LEU A 403 18.49 15.96 -3.79
N LYS A 404 19.38 15.54 -4.69
CA LYS A 404 19.59 16.19 -5.98
C LYS A 404 18.33 16.16 -6.86
N GLU A 405 17.61 15.03 -6.89
CA GLU A 405 16.40 14.90 -7.69
C GLU A 405 15.27 15.81 -7.20
N VAL A 406 15.13 15.99 -5.88
CA VAL A 406 14.10 16.87 -5.29
C VAL A 406 14.53 18.33 -5.15
N GLY A 407 15.76 18.67 -5.58
CA GLY A 407 16.28 20.04 -5.57
C GLY A 407 16.63 20.56 -4.16
N ARG A 408 17.08 19.68 -3.30
CA ARG A 408 17.53 19.99 -1.91
C ARG A 408 19.03 19.77 -1.75
#